data_f006d63461ac484a1be586cacf49cfcc
#
_entry.id   f006d63461ac484a1be586cacf49cfcc
#
_cell.length_a   1.000
_cell.length_b   1.000
_cell.length_c   1.000
_cell.angle_alpha   90.00
_cell.angle_beta   90.00
_cell.angle_gamma   90.00
#
_symmetry.space_group_name_H-M   'P 1'
#
loop_
_entity.id
_entity.type
_entity.pdbx_description
1 polymer ?
#
loop_
_entity_poly.entity_id
_entity_poly.type
_entity_poly.pdbx_seq_one_letter_code
_entity_poly.pdbx_strand_id
1 'polypeptide(L)'
;MTRPEILDEAKRCVCGQREQDYGSPERNFERIADLWNAYLGKNTVDPVDVAMMLALLKVARIKSGTGTGDSFVDLAGYAACGGEIATRARKKEPETDFIKENQCLICGEVIPEGRQVCPICEAERNIPVTK
;
A
#
# COMPACT_ATOMS: atom_id res chain seq x y z
N MET A 1 -3.09 -10.79 -29.07
CA MET A 1 -3.63 -11.43 -27.83
C MET A 1 -4.96 -10.78 -27.47
N THR A 2 -5.92 -11.59 -27.14
CA THR A 2 -7.20 -11.10 -26.58
C THR A 2 -7.07 -10.73 -25.10
N ARG A 3 -8.05 -10.02 -24.57
CA ARG A 3 -8.09 -9.69 -23.13
C ARG A 3 -7.99 -10.92 -22.23
N PRO A 4 -8.75 -11.99 -22.47
CA PRO A 4 -8.60 -13.22 -21.68
C PRO A 4 -7.20 -13.84 -21.78
N GLU A 5 -6.60 -13.87 -22.95
CA GLU A 5 -5.26 -14.42 -23.16
C GLU A 5 -4.20 -13.62 -22.39
N ILE A 6 -4.28 -12.30 -22.37
CA ILE A 6 -3.38 -11.44 -21.60
C ILE A 6 -3.51 -11.72 -20.11
N LEU A 7 -4.74 -11.80 -19.60
CA LEU A 7 -5.01 -12.07 -18.19
C LEU A 7 -4.57 -13.47 -17.77
N ASP A 8 -4.84 -14.46 -18.60
CA ASP A 8 -4.47 -15.86 -18.34
C ASP A 8 -2.94 -16.02 -18.34
N GLU A 9 -2.25 -15.39 -19.28
CA GLU A 9 -0.79 -15.41 -19.35
C GLU A 9 -0.16 -14.66 -18.19
N ALA A 10 -0.70 -13.50 -17.79
CA ALA A 10 -0.26 -12.78 -16.61
C ALA A 10 -0.43 -13.63 -15.35
N LYS A 11 -1.56 -14.29 -15.19
CA LYS A 11 -1.81 -15.22 -14.09
C LYS A 11 -0.79 -16.35 -14.08
N ARG A 12 -0.53 -16.96 -15.23
CA ARG A 12 0.46 -18.04 -15.37
C ARG A 12 1.85 -17.57 -14.96
N CYS A 13 2.24 -16.36 -15.33
CA CYS A 13 3.56 -15.81 -15.01
C CYS A 13 3.70 -15.51 -13.51
N VAL A 14 2.72 -14.87 -12.89
CA VAL A 14 2.86 -14.40 -11.50
C VAL A 14 2.49 -15.44 -10.45
N CYS A 15 1.66 -16.41 -10.79
CA CYS A 15 1.24 -17.49 -9.89
C CYS A 15 1.92 -18.84 -10.17
N GLY A 16 2.82 -18.89 -11.16
CA GLY A 16 3.47 -20.12 -11.61
C GLY A 16 4.95 -20.19 -11.28
N GLN A 17 5.75 -20.42 -12.30
CA GLN A 17 7.19 -20.71 -12.17
C GLN A 17 7.97 -19.62 -11.43
N ARG A 18 7.61 -18.32 -11.63
CA ARG A 18 8.31 -17.22 -10.96
C ARG A 18 8.19 -17.26 -9.44
N GLU A 19 7.03 -17.68 -8.93
CA GLU A 19 6.83 -17.79 -7.49
C GLU A 19 7.70 -18.92 -6.90
N GLN A 20 7.89 -20.00 -7.65
CA GLN A 20 8.78 -21.09 -7.26
C GLN A 20 10.25 -20.67 -7.31
N ASP A 21 10.65 -19.91 -8.35
CA ASP A 21 12.06 -19.53 -8.58
C ASP A 21 12.51 -18.38 -7.67
N TYR A 22 11.65 -17.40 -7.42
CA TYR A 22 12.01 -16.15 -6.73
C TYR A 22 11.31 -15.96 -5.38
N GLY A 23 10.45 -16.88 -4.98
CA GLY A 23 9.62 -16.75 -3.78
C GLY A 23 8.39 -15.86 -4.01
N SER A 24 7.72 -15.51 -2.93
CA SER A 24 6.53 -14.67 -3.03
C SER A 24 6.87 -13.27 -3.58
N PRO A 25 5.94 -12.65 -4.34
CA PRO A 25 6.14 -11.29 -4.82
C PRO A 25 6.48 -10.29 -3.70
N GLU A 26 5.89 -10.46 -2.53
CA GLU A 26 6.16 -9.61 -1.37
C GLU A 26 7.63 -9.61 -0.98
N ARG A 27 8.23 -10.78 -0.81
CA ARG A 27 9.64 -10.92 -0.43
C ARG A 27 10.57 -10.39 -1.51
N ASN A 28 10.27 -10.69 -2.76
CA ASN A 28 11.08 -10.22 -3.88
C ASN A 28 11.03 -8.70 -3.99
N PHE A 29 9.86 -8.11 -3.87
CA PHE A 29 9.69 -6.66 -3.97
C PHE A 29 10.20 -5.92 -2.74
N GLU A 30 10.13 -6.50 -1.54
CA GLU A 30 10.81 -5.99 -0.36
C GLU A 30 12.32 -5.91 -0.56
N ARG A 31 12.92 -6.95 -1.10
CA ARG A 31 14.36 -6.99 -1.39
C ARG A 31 14.75 -5.92 -2.41
N ILE A 32 13.97 -5.77 -3.47
CA ILE A 32 14.20 -4.74 -4.48
C ILE A 32 14.06 -3.35 -3.86
N ALA A 33 13.04 -3.12 -3.05
CA ALA A 33 12.83 -1.86 -2.35
C ALA A 33 14.01 -1.52 -1.45
N ASP A 34 14.51 -2.48 -0.69
CA ASP A 34 15.68 -2.30 0.18
C ASP A 34 16.92 -1.92 -0.62
N LEU A 35 17.17 -2.58 -1.75
CA LEU A 35 18.32 -2.28 -2.61
C LEU A 35 18.19 -0.90 -3.26
N TRP A 36 17.02 -0.53 -3.73
CA TRP A 36 16.77 0.79 -4.31
C TRP A 36 16.90 1.90 -3.27
N ASN A 37 16.38 1.69 -2.08
CA ASN A 37 16.55 2.62 -0.95
C ASN A 37 18.02 2.79 -0.58
N ALA A 38 18.79 1.71 -0.55
CA ALA A 38 20.22 1.76 -0.30
C ALA A 38 20.96 2.57 -1.37
N TYR A 39 20.63 2.36 -2.63
CA TYR A 39 21.20 3.11 -3.75
C TYR A 39 20.85 4.59 -3.69
N LEU A 40 19.60 4.92 -3.39
CA LEU A 40 19.13 6.31 -3.28
C LEU A 40 19.63 7.01 -2.01
N GLY A 41 20.08 6.27 -1.01
CA GLY A 41 20.43 6.83 0.30
C GLY A 41 19.23 7.34 1.10
N LYS A 42 18.04 6.93 0.75
CA LYS A 42 16.76 7.34 1.36
C LYS A 42 15.85 6.13 1.49
N ASN A 43 15.03 6.11 2.53
CA ASN A 43 14.06 5.06 2.77
C ASN A 43 12.66 5.50 2.30
N THR A 44 12.50 5.66 0.97
CA THR A 44 11.30 6.26 0.35
C THR A 44 10.50 5.31 -0.54
N VAL A 45 11.06 4.14 -0.88
CA VAL A 45 10.45 3.17 -1.79
C VAL A 45 9.98 1.97 -0.99
N ASP A 46 8.71 1.62 -1.13
CA ASP A 46 8.11 0.42 -0.57
C ASP A 46 7.87 -0.66 -1.65
N PRO A 47 7.48 -1.89 -1.29
CA PRO A 47 7.22 -2.94 -2.29
C PRO A 47 6.12 -2.60 -3.30
N VAL A 48 5.12 -1.84 -2.94
CA VAL A 48 4.07 -1.38 -3.87
C VAL A 48 4.64 -0.39 -4.88
N ASP A 49 5.51 0.52 -4.42
CA ASP A 49 6.24 1.44 -5.31
C ASP A 49 7.08 0.68 -6.32
N VAL A 50 7.76 -0.38 -5.90
CA VAL A 50 8.52 -1.26 -6.81
C VAL A 50 7.61 -1.82 -7.91
N ALA A 51 6.46 -2.38 -7.55
CA ALA A 51 5.49 -2.90 -8.52
C ALA A 51 5.04 -1.81 -9.50
N MET A 52 4.74 -0.61 -9.01
CA MET A 52 4.28 0.51 -9.84
C MET A 52 5.40 1.04 -10.75
N MET A 53 6.60 1.15 -10.25
CA MET A 53 7.76 1.59 -11.05
C MET A 53 8.10 0.60 -12.16
N LEU A 54 8.03 -0.69 -11.89
CA LEU A 54 8.20 -1.73 -12.92
C LEU A 54 7.06 -1.72 -13.94
N ALA A 55 5.82 -1.47 -13.51
CA ALA A 55 4.68 -1.26 -14.39
C ALA A 55 4.91 -0.05 -15.31
N LEU A 56 5.40 1.07 -14.78
CA LEU A 56 5.74 2.26 -15.56
C LEU A 56 6.85 1.99 -16.58
N LEU A 57 7.81 1.14 -16.26
CA LEU A 57 8.83 0.69 -17.22
C LEU A 57 8.17 -0.01 -18.44
N LYS A 58 7.18 -0.84 -18.19
CA LYS A 58 6.43 -1.50 -19.28
C LYS A 58 5.58 -0.51 -20.07
N VAL A 59 4.98 0.47 -19.42
CA VAL A 59 4.29 1.58 -20.10
C VAL A 59 5.25 2.32 -21.04
N ALA A 60 6.45 2.64 -20.58
CA ALA A 60 7.47 3.29 -21.39
C ALA A 60 7.85 2.45 -22.64
N ARG A 61 8.00 1.15 -22.49
CA ARG A 61 8.28 0.23 -23.61
C ARG A 61 7.13 0.17 -24.61
N ILE A 62 5.90 0.12 -24.13
CA ILE A 62 4.71 0.16 -25.01
C ILE A 62 4.69 1.48 -25.79
N LYS A 63 4.91 2.60 -25.11
CA LYS A 63 4.89 3.93 -25.72
C LYS A 63 5.99 4.12 -26.77
N SER A 64 7.17 3.55 -26.56
CA SER A 64 8.29 3.64 -27.49
C SER A 64 8.13 2.76 -28.73
N GLY A 65 7.09 1.93 -28.82
CA GLY A 65 6.86 1.01 -29.91
C GLY A 65 7.70 -0.28 -29.86
N THR A 66 8.50 -0.46 -28.83
CA THR A 66 9.25 -1.70 -28.59
C THR A 66 8.45 -2.71 -27.75
N GLY A 67 7.27 -2.29 -27.27
CA GLY A 67 6.37 -3.12 -26.50
C GLY A 67 5.67 -4.15 -27.35
N THR A 68 5.87 -5.41 -27.01
CA THR A 68 5.14 -6.56 -27.56
C THR A 68 3.96 -6.89 -26.68
N GLY A 69 3.18 -7.93 -27.07
CA GLY A 69 2.13 -8.48 -26.20
C GLY A 69 2.64 -8.82 -24.79
N ASP A 70 3.92 -9.22 -24.66
CA ASP A 70 4.56 -9.51 -23.37
C ASP A 70 4.63 -8.30 -22.43
N SER A 71 4.77 -7.09 -22.98
CA SER A 71 4.78 -5.87 -22.16
C SER A 71 3.42 -5.61 -21.50
N PHE A 72 2.33 -5.90 -22.18
CA PHE A 72 0.98 -5.83 -21.58
C PHE A 72 0.74 -6.92 -20.55
N VAL A 73 1.23 -8.12 -20.80
CA VAL A 73 1.20 -9.24 -19.83
C VAL A 73 1.97 -8.88 -18.57
N ASP A 74 3.19 -8.35 -18.71
CA ASP A 74 4.02 -7.93 -17.58
C ASP A 74 3.37 -6.78 -16.80
N LEU A 75 2.78 -5.82 -17.50
CA LEU A 75 2.05 -4.70 -16.88
C LEU A 75 0.89 -5.21 -16.02
N ALA A 76 0.09 -6.13 -16.54
CA ALA A 76 -0.99 -6.76 -15.80
C ALA A 76 -0.47 -7.55 -14.60
N GLY A 77 0.65 -8.26 -14.76
CA GLY A 77 1.31 -9.02 -13.69
C GLY A 77 1.80 -8.12 -12.56
N TYR A 78 2.46 -7.03 -12.86
CA TYR A 78 2.91 -6.07 -11.83
C TYR A 78 1.74 -5.40 -11.12
N ALA A 79 0.68 -5.06 -11.85
CA ALA A 79 -0.53 -4.52 -11.25
C ALA A 79 -1.17 -5.52 -10.26
N ALA A 80 -1.24 -6.79 -10.64
CA ALA A 80 -1.77 -7.85 -9.78
C ALA A 80 -0.91 -8.05 -8.51
N CYS A 81 0.40 -8.13 -8.66
CA CYS A 81 1.33 -8.26 -7.53
C CYS A 81 1.26 -7.05 -6.59
N GLY A 82 1.28 -5.85 -7.13
CA GLY A 82 1.17 -4.62 -6.35
C GLY A 82 -0.15 -4.50 -5.62
N GLY A 83 -1.24 -4.89 -6.26
CA GLY A 83 -2.57 -4.90 -5.66
C GLY A 83 -2.69 -5.90 -4.51
N GLU A 84 -2.13 -7.08 -4.66
CA GLU A 84 -2.11 -8.10 -3.59
C GLU A 84 -1.29 -7.62 -2.39
N ILE A 85 -0.09 -7.09 -2.62
CA ILE A 85 0.77 -6.56 -1.56
C ILE A 85 0.07 -5.43 -0.81
N ALA A 86 -0.52 -4.48 -1.52
CA ALA A 86 -1.24 -3.35 -0.93
C ALA A 86 -2.45 -3.83 -0.10
N THR A 87 -3.17 -4.82 -0.57
CA THR A 87 -4.34 -5.38 0.13
C THR A 87 -3.93 -6.14 1.38
N ARG A 88 -2.85 -6.91 1.32
CA ARG A 88 -2.32 -7.65 2.48
C ARG A 88 -1.73 -6.71 3.53
N ALA A 89 -1.06 -5.64 3.12
CA ALA A 89 -0.54 -4.64 4.03
C ALA A 89 -1.67 -3.99 4.84
N ARG A 90 -2.82 -3.71 4.20
CA ARG A 90 -4.02 -3.20 4.88
C ARG A 90 -4.64 -4.21 5.85
N LYS A 91 -4.49 -5.51 5.58
CA LYS A 91 -4.99 -6.59 6.47
C LYS A 91 -4.02 -6.89 7.62
N LYS A 92 -2.73 -6.58 7.43
CA LYS A 92 -1.67 -6.76 8.45
C LYS A 92 -1.48 -5.53 9.33
N GLU A 93 -1.91 -4.37 8.86
CA GLU A 93 -2.27 -3.35 9.83
C GLU A 93 -3.32 -4.07 10.68
N PRO A 94 -3.05 -4.33 11.98
CA PRO A 94 -4.13 -4.71 12.81
C PRO A 94 -5.19 -3.70 12.44
N GLU A 95 -6.44 -4.14 12.17
CA GLU A 95 -7.47 -3.29 12.63
C GLU A 95 -6.95 -2.90 14.00
N THR A 96 -6.11 -1.89 14.04
CA THR A 96 -6.18 -1.05 15.17
C THR A 96 -7.65 -0.80 15.10
N ASP A 97 -8.39 -1.62 15.80
CA ASP A 97 -9.37 -1.02 16.57
C ASP A 97 -8.69 0.30 16.87
N PHE A 98 -8.85 1.21 15.94
CA PHE A 98 -8.95 2.52 16.44
C PHE A 98 -10.10 2.30 17.43
N ILE A 99 -9.73 1.80 18.60
CA ILE A 99 -10.26 2.46 19.75
C ILE A 99 -10.07 3.87 19.26
N LYS A 100 -11.09 4.41 18.67
CA LYS A 100 -11.14 5.85 18.48
C LYS A 100 -10.91 6.28 19.90
N GLU A 101 -9.61 6.40 20.22
CA GLU A 101 -9.20 6.86 21.53
C GLU A 101 -10.05 8.07 21.63
N ASN A 102 -11.08 8.01 22.45
CA ASN A 102 -12.05 9.06 22.52
C ASN A 102 -11.21 10.29 22.72
N GLN A 103 -11.08 11.08 21.70
CA GLN A 103 -10.33 12.31 21.78
C GLN A 103 -11.25 13.40 22.22
N CYS A 104 -10.78 14.22 23.13
CA CYS A 104 -11.48 15.42 23.53
C CYS A 104 -11.80 16.26 22.29
N LEU A 105 -13.06 16.57 22.07
CA LEU A 105 -13.51 17.36 20.92
C LEU A 105 -12.94 18.79 20.90
N ILE A 106 -12.39 19.26 22.02
CA ILE A 106 -11.86 20.61 22.17
C ILE A 106 -10.34 20.65 21.99
N CYS A 107 -9.59 19.82 22.74
CA CYS A 107 -8.13 19.87 22.72
C CYS A 107 -7.47 18.68 22.01
N GLY A 108 -8.23 17.64 21.63
CA GLY A 108 -7.71 16.44 20.98
C GLY A 108 -7.01 15.45 21.89
N GLU A 109 -6.97 15.68 23.21
CA GLU A 109 -6.34 14.78 24.16
C GLU A 109 -7.13 13.50 24.32
N VAL A 110 -6.43 12.38 24.50
CA VAL A 110 -7.03 11.05 24.71
C VAL A 110 -7.81 11.04 26.02
N ILE A 111 -9.07 10.63 25.96
CA ILE A 111 -9.96 10.56 27.09
C ILE A 111 -10.56 9.17 27.23
N PRO A 112 -11.01 8.77 28.42
CA PRO A 112 -11.66 7.48 28.62
C PRO A 112 -12.91 7.29 27.78
N GLU A 113 -13.18 6.05 27.45
CA GLU A 113 -14.37 5.65 26.71
C GLU A 113 -15.64 6.18 27.38
N GLY A 114 -16.53 6.77 26.60
CA GLY A 114 -17.78 7.34 27.07
C GLY A 114 -17.74 8.84 27.36
N ARG A 115 -16.58 9.49 27.32
CA ARG A 115 -16.47 10.94 27.44
C ARG A 115 -16.27 11.60 26.07
N GLN A 116 -16.80 12.77 25.89
CA GLN A 116 -16.59 13.60 24.69
C GLN A 116 -15.59 14.72 24.90
N VAL A 117 -15.41 15.13 26.17
CA VAL A 117 -14.56 16.25 26.55
C VAL A 117 -13.72 15.85 27.76
N CYS A 118 -12.45 16.26 27.78
CA CYS A 118 -11.59 15.99 28.93
C CYS A 118 -11.97 16.82 30.14
N PRO A 119 -11.63 16.39 31.36
CA PRO A 119 -12.01 17.11 32.60
C PRO A 119 -11.53 18.56 32.63
N ILE A 120 -10.36 18.84 32.01
CA ILE A 120 -9.80 20.19 31.97
C ILE A 120 -10.64 21.10 31.09
N CYS A 121 -10.96 20.65 29.86
CA CYS A 121 -11.80 21.43 28.95
C CYS A 121 -13.23 21.54 29.44
N GLU A 122 -13.74 20.54 30.13
CA GLU A 122 -15.06 20.58 30.77
C GLU A 122 -15.11 21.63 31.88
N ALA A 123 -14.08 21.68 32.70
CA ALA A 123 -13.97 22.67 33.77
C ALA A 123 -13.82 24.10 33.20
N GLU A 124 -13.01 24.29 32.18
CA GLU A 124 -12.85 25.57 31.49
C GLU A 124 -14.13 26.04 30.81
N ARG A 125 -14.90 25.10 30.26
CA ARG A 125 -16.17 25.40 29.59
C ARG A 125 -17.28 25.75 30.55
N ASN A 126 -17.25 25.24 31.75
CA ASN A 126 -18.24 25.56 32.79
C ASN A 126 -18.02 26.92 33.43
N ILE A 127 -16.80 27.47 33.33
CA ILE A 127 -16.48 28.78 33.89
C ILE A 127 -17.22 29.95 33.17
N PRO A 128 -17.33 29.95 31.82
CA PRO A 128 -18.06 31.03 31.13
C PRO A 128 -19.57 30.94 31.20
N VAL A 129 -20.09 29.78 31.55
CA VAL A 129 -21.53 29.51 31.55
C VAL A 129 -22.19 29.91 32.86
N THR A 130 -21.39 30.20 33.84
CA THR A 130 -21.87 30.69 35.15
C THR A 130 -22.13 32.18 35.14
N LYS A 131 -22.84 32.61 34.20
CA LYS A 131 -23.17 33.94 34.25
C LYS A 131 -24.22 34.46 33.57
#